data_1525156490ef1ebde4d219cecd6c714c
#
_entry.id   1525156490ef1ebde4d219cecd6c714c
#
_cell.length_a   1.000
_cell.length_b   1.000
_cell.length_c   1.000
_cell.angle_alpha   90.00
_cell.angle_beta   90.00
_cell.angle_gamma   90.00
#
_symmetry.space_group_name_H-M   'P 1'
#
loop_
_entity.id
_entity.type
_entity.pdbx_description
1 polymer ?
#
loop_
_entity_poly.entity_id
_entity_poly.type
_entity_poly.pdbx_seq_one_letter_code
_entity_poly.pdbx_strand_id
1 'polypeptide(L)'
;DRTVTGVQTCALPISFECAESQPLTHLRITLHPDGGIARLRAYGEFWEEERDSNFDGINVLSKESGARAIYANDEHFGCLSNILEKHEPLSMADGWETRRRREPGNDWGVLALSKPAQVEKIIVDTKFFKGNFPHTFSLSTAYIVNEEDSSIIESSQSWTKLLERQKLGMNQIHTFDKKDIIHNETFTHVRIDIYPDGGIARLKFIGKFV
;
A
#
# COMPACT_ATOMS: atom_id res chain seq x y z
N ASP A 1 37.73 -28.64 -16.86
CA ASP A 1 37.45 -29.01 -15.46
C ASP A 1 37.69 -27.80 -14.57
N ARG A 2 36.66 -27.00 -14.30
CA ARG A 2 36.74 -25.91 -13.34
C ARG A 2 35.99 -26.34 -12.09
N THR A 3 36.75 -26.82 -11.12
CA THR A 3 36.27 -27.02 -9.76
C THR A 3 35.98 -25.66 -9.16
N VAL A 4 34.72 -25.27 -9.09
CA VAL A 4 34.28 -24.08 -8.36
C VAL A 4 34.22 -24.44 -6.89
N THR A 5 35.27 -24.14 -6.15
CA THR A 5 35.23 -24.14 -4.67
C THR A 5 34.34 -22.97 -4.23
N GLY A 6 33.16 -23.31 -3.77
CA GLY A 6 32.15 -22.34 -3.38
C GLY A 6 32.51 -21.57 -2.12
N VAL A 7 33.11 -20.40 -2.29
CA VAL A 7 32.93 -19.30 -1.36
C VAL A 7 31.74 -18.52 -1.92
N GLN A 8 30.60 -18.59 -1.26
CA GLN A 8 29.51 -17.66 -1.53
C GLN A 8 29.96 -16.25 -1.13
N THR A 9 30.61 -15.57 -2.08
CA THR A 9 30.69 -14.12 -2.02
C THR A 9 29.27 -13.61 -2.15
N CYS A 10 28.79 -12.86 -1.18
CA CYS A 10 27.56 -12.07 -1.31
C CYS A 10 27.69 -11.31 -2.63
N ALA A 11 26.97 -11.76 -3.65
CA ALA A 11 27.00 -11.09 -4.94
C ALA A 11 26.45 -9.68 -4.76
N LEU A 12 27.25 -8.68 -5.08
CA LEU A 12 26.79 -7.30 -5.12
C LEU A 12 25.62 -7.19 -6.10
N PRO A 13 24.63 -6.31 -5.85
CA PRO A 13 23.58 -6.06 -6.82
C PRO A 13 24.19 -5.65 -8.17
N ILE A 14 23.72 -6.28 -9.24
CA ILE A 14 24.10 -5.90 -10.60
C ILE A 14 23.07 -4.89 -11.09
N SER A 15 23.52 -3.70 -11.48
CA SER A 15 22.67 -2.64 -12.03
C SER A 15 22.94 -2.49 -13.52
N PHE A 16 21.87 -2.30 -14.29
CA PHE A 16 21.91 -1.99 -15.71
C PHE A 16 21.20 -0.66 -15.93
N GLU A 17 21.82 0.25 -16.68
CA GLU A 17 21.14 1.41 -17.22
C GLU A 17 20.24 0.97 -18.37
N CYS A 18 18.98 1.36 -18.31
CA CYS A 18 18.02 1.13 -19.37
C CYS A 18 17.96 2.37 -20.25
N ALA A 19 18.01 2.19 -21.57
CA ALA A 19 17.66 3.28 -22.50
C ALA A 19 16.20 3.70 -22.26
N GLU A 20 15.87 4.95 -22.65
CA GLU A 20 14.49 5.42 -22.62
C GLU A 20 13.55 4.40 -23.26
N SER A 21 12.57 3.95 -22.51
CA SER A 21 11.61 2.94 -22.96
C SER A 21 10.22 3.56 -23.10
N GLN A 22 9.43 2.99 -23.99
CA GLN A 22 7.99 3.25 -24.01
C GLN A 22 7.38 2.81 -22.68
N PRO A 23 6.22 3.38 -22.25
CA PRO A 23 5.53 2.93 -21.07
C PRO A 23 5.28 1.42 -21.09
N LEU A 24 5.58 0.75 -19.98
CA LEU A 24 5.49 -0.69 -19.84
C LEU A 24 4.45 -1.05 -18.77
N THR A 25 3.65 -2.06 -19.06
CA THR A 25 2.73 -2.67 -18.08
C THR A 25 3.23 -4.00 -17.56
N HIS A 26 4.14 -4.67 -18.30
CA HIS A 26 4.65 -5.99 -17.96
C HIS A 26 6.14 -6.09 -18.24
N LEU A 27 6.86 -6.81 -17.40
CA LEU A 27 8.27 -7.15 -17.58
C LEU A 27 8.42 -8.67 -17.67
N ARG A 28 9.13 -9.15 -18.70
CA ARG A 28 9.49 -10.56 -18.81
C ARG A 28 10.99 -10.73 -18.51
N ILE A 29 11.29 -11.66 -17.61
CA ILE A 29 12.68 -12.10 -17.36
C ILE A 29 12.88 -13.46 -17.99
N THR A 30 13.98 -13.61 -18.73
CA THR A 30 14.40 -14.90 -19.28
C THR A 30 15.77 -15.23 -18.75
N LEU A 31 15.90 -16.40 -18.15
CA LEU A 31 17.17 -16.91 -17.62
C LEU A 31 17.83 -17.83 -18.64
N HIS A 32 19.13 -17.75 -18.80
CA HIS A 32 19.92 -18.56 -19.73
C HIS A 32 21.18 -19.15 -19.05
N PRO A 33 21.37 -20.48 -19.04
CA PRO A 33 20.36 -21.51 -19.37
C PRO A 33 19.30 -21.69 -18.30
N ASP A 34 19.68 -21.54 -17.03
CA ASP A 34 18.84 -21.65 -15.83
C ASP A 34 19.52 -20.92 -14.66
N GLY A 35 18.91 -20.93 -13.48
CA GLY A 35 19.47 -20.36 -12.26
C GLY A 35 18.44 -19.64 -11.41
N GLY A 36 18.92 -19.06 -10.30
CA GLY A 36 18.09 -18.32 -9.35
C GLY A 36 18.38 -16.82 -9.33
N ILE A 37 17.32 -16.03 -9.29
CA ILE A 37 17.38 -14.59 -9.00
C ILE A 37 16.72 -14.35 -7.67
N ALA A 38 17.47 -13.85 -6.69
CA ALA A 38 16.91 -13.55 -5.37
C ALA A 38 15.94 -12.37 -5.39
N ARG A 39 16.24 -11.35 -6.20
CA ARG A 39 15.43 -10.13 -6.30
C ARG A 39 15.68 -9.38 -7.59
N LEU A 40 14.61 -8.92 -8.23
CA LEU A 40 14.64 -7.95 -9.32
C LEU A 40 14.03 -6.64 -8.83
N ARG A 41 14.64 -5.53 -9.21
CA ARG A 41 14.07 -4.18 -9.03
C ARG A 41 14.14 -3.44 -10.36
N ALA A 42 13.04 -2.84 -10.77
CA ALA A 42 12.98 -1.92 -11.89
C ALA A 42 12.71 -0.51 -11.32
N TYR A 43 13.51 0.46 -11.72
CA TYR A 43 13.36 1.86 -11.33
C TYR A 43 12.91 2.64 -12.55
N GLY A 44 11.93 3.53 -12.36
CA GLY A 44 11.38 4.36 -13.41
C GLY A 44 10.30 5.28 -12.84
N GLU A 45 9.69 6.07 -13.69
CA GLU A 45 8.56 6.91 -13.35
C GLU A 45 7.27 6.20 -13.75
N PHE A 46 6.19 6.44 -12.98
CA PHE A 46 4.87 5.97 -13.38
C PHE A 46 4.38 6.85 -14.53
N TRP A 47 4.06 6.20 -15.64
CA TRP A 47 3.45 6.88 -16.78
C TRP A 47 1.95 7.04 -16.53
N GLU A 48 1.51 8.28 -16.48
CA GLU A 48 0.10 8.63 -16.41
C GLU A 48 -0.38 9.00 -17.81
N GLU A 49 -1.38 8.27 -18.35
CA GLU A 49 -2.15 8.78 -19.47
C GLU A 49 -2.77 10.12 -19.07
N GLU A 50 -2.67 11.14 -19.93
CA GLU A 50 -3.45 12.38 -19.78
C GLU A 50 -4.93 11.99 -19.75
N ARG A 51 -5.48 11.89 -18.54
CA ARG A 51 -6.90 11.58 -18.36
C ARG A 51 -7.71 12.84 -18.58
N ASP A 52 -8.81 12.69 -19.35
CA ASP A 52 -9.80 13.73 -19.55
C ASP A 52 -10.12 14.46 -18.26
N SER A 53 -10.06 15.80 -18.30
CA SER A 53 -10.25 16.71 -17.19
C SER A 53 -11.63 16.68 -16.50
N ASN A 54 -12.49 15.74 -16.89
CA ASN A 54 -13.84 15.52 -16.35
C ASN A 54 -13.93 14.36 -15.33
N PHE A 55 -12.79 13.79 -14.89
CA PHE A 55 -12.84 12.68 -13.93
C PHE A 55 -12.70 13.17 -12.50
N ASP A 56 -13.62 12.74 -11.63
CA ASP A 56 -13.71 13.04 -10.19
C ASP A 56 -12.52 12.48 -9.34
N GLY A 57 -11.28 12.74 -9.75
CA GLY A 57 -10.07 12.31 -9.05
C GLY A 57 -9.62 10.90 -9.39
N ILE A 58 -8.37 10.59 -9.06
CA ILE A 58 -7.74 9.27 -9.24
C ILE A 58 -7.61 8.57 -7.88
N ASN A 59 -7.53 7.24 -7.86
CA ASN A 59 -7.14 6.52 -6.65
C ASN A 59 -5.61 6.59 -6.46
N VAL A 60 -5.15 7.60 -5.74
CA VAL A 60 -3.70 7.83 -5.49
C VAL A 60 -3.06 6.74 -4.64
N LEU A 61 -3.87 5.91 -3.96
CA LEU A 61 -3.41 4.83 -3.08
C LEU A 61 -3.52 3.45 -3.77
N SER A 62 -3.62 3.35 -5.07
CA SER A 62 -3.63 2.07 -5.76
C SER A 62 -2.22 1.60 -6.14
N LYS A 63 -2.03 0.27 -6.26
CA LYS A 63 -0.80 -0.30 -6.84
C LYS A 63 -0.51 0.24 -8.24
N GLU A 64 -1.55 0.45 -9.04
CA GLU A 64 -1.40 1.02 -10.39
C GLU A 64 -0.91 2.47 -10.37
N SER A 65 -1.26 3.23 -9.34
CA SER A 65 -0.71 4.56 -9.09
C SER A 65 0.65 4.51 -8.39
N GLY A 66 1.22 3.33 -8.18
CA GLY A 66 2.54 3.10 -7.61
C GLY A 66 2.57 3.11 -6.08
N ALA A 67 1.43 3.05 -5.40
CA ALA A 67 1.41 2.90 -3.96
C ALA A 67 1.91 1.52 -3.53
N ARG A 68 2.56 1.44 -2.38
CA ARG A 68 3.10 0.21 -1.81
C ARG A 68 2.82 0.08 -0.32
N ALA A 69 2.69 -1.15 0.16
CA ALA A 69 2.72 -1.44 1.58
C ALA A 69 4.18 -1.43 2.06
N ILE A 70 4.44 -0.75 3.18
CA ILE A 70 5.75 -0.73 3.84
C ILE A 70 5.79 -1.79 4.92
N TYR A 71 4.78 -1.80 5.79
CA TYR A 71 4.76 -2.66 6.97
C TYR A 71 3.32 -2.84 7.50
N ALA A 72 3.05 -4.00 8.06
CA ALA A 72 1.91 -4.23 8.94
C ALA A 72 2.38 -5.01 10.17
N ASN A 73 1.78 -4.73 11.32
CA ASN A 73 2.12 -5.45 12.54
C ASN A 73 1.53 -6.89 12.56
N ASP A 74 0.52 -7.15 11.75
CA ASP A 74 -0.02 -8.50 11.53
C ASP A 74 -0.58 -8.65 10.10
N GLU A 75 -0.20 -9.73 9.41
CA GLU A 75 -0.63 -10.11 8.07
C GLU A 75 -0.94 -11.62 8.01
N HIS A 76 -1.48 -12.17 9.07
CA HIS A 76 -1.58 -13.62 9.25
C HIS A 76 -2.45 -14.31 8.19
N PHE A 77 -3.58 -13.71 7.83
CA PHE A 77 -4.52 -14.29 6.85
C PHE A 77 -4.51 -13.59 5.50
N GLY A 78 -4.06 -12.34 5.44
CA GLY A 78 -3.98 -11.57 4.20
C GLY A 78 -3.04 -10.39 4.30
N CYS A 79 -2.26 -10.14 3.23
CA CYS A 79 -1.25 -9.11 3.20
C CYS A 79 -1.86 -7.70 3.11
N LEU A 80 -1.24 -6.72 3.78
CA LEU A 80 -1.63 -5.31 3.71
C LEU A 80 -1.67 -4.79 2.27
N SER A 81 -0.76 -5.25 1.43
CA SER A 81 -0.70 -4.84 0.02
C SER A 81 -1.95 -5.17 -0.80
N ASN A 82 -2.80 -6.10 -0.34
CA ASN A 82 -4.02 -6.49 -1.04
C ASN A 82 -5.07 -5.37 -1.05
N ILE A 83 -5.10 -4.52 -0.01
CA ILE A 83 -6.07 -3.42 0.04
C ILE A 83 -5.82 -2.33 -1.02
N LEU A 84 -4.66 -2.36 -1.68
CA LEU A 84 -4.24 -1.42 -2.71
C LEU A 84 -4.62 -1.86 -4.13
N GLU A 85 -5.18 -3.07 -4.29
CA GLU A 85 -5.59 -3.58 -5.60
C GLU A 85 -6.76 -2.77 -6.19
N LYS A 86 -6.72 -2.57 -7.51
CA LYS A 86 -7.78 -1.83 -8.22
C LYS A 86 -9.04 -2.66 -8.43
N HIS A 87 -8.85 -3.96 -8.73
CA HIS A 87 -9.99 -4.83 -8.99
C HIS A 87 -10.86 -5.03 -7.75
N GLU A 88 -12.15 -5.27 -7.96
CA GLU A 88 -13.06 -5.59 -6.87
C GLU A 88 -12.60 -6.86 -6.14
N PRO A 89 -12.75 -6.92 -4.81
CA PRO A 89 -12.35 -8.09 -4.05
C PRO A 89 -13.19 -9.31 -4.45
N LEU A 90 -12.56 -10.48 -4.57
CA LEU A 90 -13.20 -11.74 -4.96
C LEU A 90 -13.56 -12.61 -3.75
N SER A 91 -12.82 -12.47 -2.66
CA SER A 91 -13.01 -13.21 -1.41
C SER A 91 -12.32 -12.51 -0.24
N MET A 92 -12.42 -13.04 0.98
CA MET A 92 -11.66 -12.54 2.15
C MET A 92 -10.15 -12.65 1.93
N ALA A 93 -9.68 -13.72 1.30
CA ALA A 93 -8.24 -13.93 1.04
C ALA A 93 -7.62 -12.85 0.13
N ASP A 94 -8.44 -12.05 -0.51
CA ASP A 94 -8.07 -10.95 -1.39
C ASP A 94 -8.01 -9.59 -0.67
N GLY A 95 -8.08 -9.58 0.64
CA GLY A 95 -7.94 -8.41 1.51
C GLY A 95 -6.76 -8.50 2.47
N TRP A 96 -6.59 -7.49 3.29
CA TRP A 96 -5.73 -7.53 4.47
C TRP A 96 -6.54 -8.06 5.64
N GLU A 97 -6.05 -9.11 6.30
CA GLU A 97 -6.72 -9.70 7.44
C GLU A 97 -5.71 -10.13 8.50
N THR A 98 -5.92 -9.62 9.71
CA THR A 98 -5.09 -9.88 10.87
C THR A 98 -5.67 -11.01 11.73
N ARG A 99 -4.87 -11.58 12.61
CA ARG A 99 -5.33 -12.51 13.64
C ARG A 99 -6.24 -11.81 14.64
N ARG A 100 -7.13 -12.58 15.24
CA ARG A 100 -7.89 -12.08 16.38
C ARG A 100 -6.96 -11.69 17.53
N ARG A 101 -6.98 -10.42 17.88
CA ARG A 101 -6.20 -9.87 18.97
C ARG A 101 -6.84 -10.19 20.31
N ARG A 102 -6.07 -10.80 21.21
CA ARG A 102 -6.50 -11.15 22.55
C ARG A 102 -5.88 -10.27 23.62
N GLU A 103 -4.94 -9.43 23.24
CA GLU A 103 -4.21 -8.52 24.11
C GLU A 103 -4.64 -7.07 23.81
N PRO A 104 -4.49 -6.14 24.78
CA PRO A 104 -4.76 -4.73 24.54
C PRO A 104 -3.96 -4.17 23.37
N GLY A 105 -4.56 -3.22 22.63
CA GLY A 105 -3.94 -2.57 21.47
C GLY A 105 -4.81 -2.68 20.23
N ASN A 106 -4.19 -2.45 19.09
CA ASN A 106 -4.82 -2.50 17.78
C ASN A 106 -3.83 -2.98 16.72
N ASP A 107 -4.34 -3.39 15.57
CA ASP A 107 -3.52 -3.67 14.42
C ASP A 107 -3.40 -2.45 13.52
N TRP A 108 -2.29 -2.38 12.79
CA TRP A 108 -1.98 -1.21 11.99
C TRP A 108 -1.03 -1.54 10.84
N GLY A 109 -1.04 -0.69 9.83
CA GLY A 109 -0.14 -0.79 8.70
C GLY A 109 0.29 0.57 8.16
N VAL A 110 1.40 0.59 7.45
CA VAL A 110 2.01 1.77 6.83
C VAL A 110 2.11 1.58 5.33
N LEU A 111 1.67 2.58 4.60
CA LEU A 111 1.61 2.61 3.15
C LEU A 111 2.37 3.84 2.63
N ALA A 112 3.01 3.71 1.47
CA ALA A 112 3.62 4.83 0.76
C ALA A 112 2.92 5.06 -0.57
N LEU A 113 2.77 6.33 -0.96
CA LEU A 113 2.37 6.74 -2.29
C LEU A 113 3.61 6.88 -3.20
N SER A 114 3.40 6.84 -4.49
CA SER A 114 4.48 7.08 -5.47
C SER A 114 4.90 8.53 -5.55
N LYS A 115 3.96 9.45 -5.35
CA LYS A 115 4.15 10.91 -5.41
C LYS A 115 3.36 11.58 -4.29
N PRO A 116 3.71 12.80 -3.89
CA PRO A 116 2.89 13.59 -2.97
C PRO A 116 1.47 13.76 -3.51
N ALA A 117 0.49 13.66 -2.62
CA ALA A 117 -0.92 13.75 -3.01
C ALA A 117 -1.78 14.49 -1.98
N GLN A 118 -2.94 14.93 -2.44
CA GLN A 118 -4.06 15.40 -1.63
C GLN A 118 -5.27 14.52 -1.92
N VAL A 119 -6.08 14.22 -0.88
CA VAL A 119 -7.24 13.34 -0.97
C VAL A 119 -8.53 14.13 -0.76
N GLU A 120 -9.57 13.81 -1.53
CA GLU A 120 -10.90 14.43 -1.41
C GLU A 120 -11.95 13.45 -0.90
N LYS A 121 -11.72 12.15 -1.12
CA LYS A 121 -12.63 11.09 -0.70
C LYS A 121 -11.84 9.84 -0.31
N ILE A 122 -12.26 9.20 0.78
CA ILE A 122 -11.69 7.95 1.26
C ILE A 122 -12.78 6.88 1.20
N ILE A 123 -12.44 5.72 0.65
CA ILE A 123 -13.34 4.57 0.55
C ILE A 123 -12.69 3.40 1.26
N VAL A 124 -13.40 2.83 2.23
CA VAL A 124 -13.00 1.61 2.95
C VAL A 124 -14.02 0.53 2.67
N ASP A 125 -13.56 -0.57 2.11
CA ASP A 125 -14.42 -1.71 1.77
C ASP A 125 -14.15 -2.87 2.73
N THR A 126 -15.20 -3.35 3.39
CA THR A 126 -15.19 -4.54 4.25
C THR A 126 -15.92 -5.72 3.59
N LYS A 127 -16.08 -5.71 2.27
CA LYS A 127 -16.74 -6.77 1.51
C LYS A 127 -16.13 -8.14 1.85
N PHE A 128 -16.99 -9.13 2.03
CA PHE A 128 -16.71 -10.47 2.50
C PHE A 128 -16.38 -10.63 3.99
N PHE A 129 -15.94 -9.59 4.68
CA PHE A 129 -15.68 -9.63 6.12
C PHE A 129 -16.99 -9.46 6.90
N LYS A 130 -17.61 -10.60 7.27
CA LYS A 130 -18.94 -10.62 7.92
C LYS A 130 -18.88 -10.70 9.44
N GLY A 131 -17.86 -11.34 10.00
CA GLY A 131 -17.68 -11.49 11.45
C GLY A 131 -16.33 -11.01 11.97
N ASN A 132 -15.41 -10.78 11.06
CA ASN A 132 -13.99 -10.45 11.30
C ASN A 132 -13.58 -9.10 10.69
N PHE A 133 -14.51 -8.17 10.56
CA PHE A 133 -14.21 -6.78 10.18
C PHE A 133 -13.82 -5.96 11.41
N PRO A 134 -12.99 -4.91 11.26
CA PRO A 134 -12.64 -4.03 12.38
C PRO A 134 -13.87 -3.25 12.86
N HIS A 135 -14.02 -3.09 14.17
CA HIS A 135 -15.09 -2.27 14.72
C HIS A 135 -14.97 -0.79 14.33
N THR A 136 -13.72 -0.32 14.34
CA THR A 136 -13.38 1.05 13.95
C THR A 136 -12.03 1.10 13.29
N PHE A 137 -11.74 2.17 12.57
CA PHE A 137 -10.42 2.47 12.01
C PHE A 137 -10.12 3.96 12.10
N SER A 138 -8.87 4.34 11.92
CA SER A 138 -8.43 5.73 11.75
C SER A 138 -7.26 5.80 10.79
N LEU A 139 -7.03 6.99 10.23
CA LEU A 139 -5.95 7.23 9.29
C LEU A 139 -5.09 8.40 9.77
N SER A 140 -3.78 8.25 9.61
CA SER A 140 -2.81 9.32 9.84
C SER A 140 -1.89 9.44 8.63
N THR A 141 -1.37 10.63 8.36
CA THR A 141 -0.51 10.91 7.21
C THR A 141 0.73 11.68 7.60
N ALA A 142 1.77 11.56 6.77
CA ALA A 142 2.99 12.35 6.86
C ALA A 142 3.56 12.65 5.48
N TYR A 143 4.27 13.76 5.38
CA TYR A 143 5.08 14.10 4.22
C TYR A 143 6.54 13.77 4.54
N ILE A 144 7.06 12.72 3.92
CA ILE A 144 8.40 12.20 4.18
C ILE A 144 9.13 12.03 2.85
N VAL A 145 10.37 12.47 2.79
CA VAL A 145 11.23 12.38 1.60
C VAL A 145 12.58 11.82 2.00
N ASN A 146 13.06 10.84 1.26
CA ASN A 146 14.40 10.26 1.42
C ASN A 146 14.70 9.65 2.81
N GLU A 147 13.71 8.99 3.43
CA GLU A 147 13.92 8.22 4.66
C GLU A 147 13.87 6.71 4.37
N GLU A 148 14.52 5.94 5.24
CA GLU A 148 14.45 4.48 5.21
C GLU A 148 13.13 3.98 5.81
N ASP A 149 12.63 2.85 5.31
CA ASP A 149 11.36 2.26 5.76
C ASP A 149 11.33 2.03 7.28
N SER A 150 12.45 1.70 7.92
CA SER A 150 12.56 1.53 9.38
C SER A 150 12.22 2.81 10.15
N SER A 151 12.79 3.95 9.76
CA SER A 151 12.52 5.26 10.37
C SER A 151 11.08 5.70 10.13
N ILE A 152 10.55 5.43 8.95
CA ILE A 152 9.15 5.70 8.59
C ILE A 152 8.20 4.93 9.51
N ILE A 153 8.46 3.64 9.74
CA ILE A 153 7.67 2.78 10.62
C ILE A 153 7.68 3.31 12.05
N GLU A 154 8.86 3.61 12.60
CA GLU A 154 9.03 4.11 13.99
C GLU A 154 8.29 5.43 14.22
N SER A 155 8.40 6.38 13.29
CA SER A 155 7.75 7.69 13.41
C SER A 155 6.24 7.66 13.22
N SER A 156 5.71 6.59 12.61
CA SER A 156 4.31 6.54 12.15
C SER A 156 3.24 6.72 13.23
N GLN A 157 3.57 6.45 14.50
CA GLN A 157 2.63 6.64 15.61
C GLN A 157 2.32 8.11 15.92
N SER A 158 3.23 9.01 15.54
CA SER A 158 3.13 10.45 15.82
C SER A 158 2.59 11.26 14.62
N TRP A 159 2.21 10.60 13.54
CA TRP A 159 1.74 11.30 12.34
C TRP A 159 0.41 12.02 12.54
N THR A 160 0.19 13.05 11.75
CA THR A 160 -1.03 13.87 11.82
C THR A 160 -2.26 13.06 11.40
N LYS A 161 -3.34 13.20 12.14
CA LYS A 161 -4.61 12.54 11.81
C LYS A 161 -5.21 13.13 10.53
N LEU A 162 -5.44 12.27 9.54
CA LEU A 162 -6.20 12.56 8.34
C LEU A 162 -7.69 12.33 8.58
N LEU A 163 -8.03 11.22 9.24
CA LEU A 163 -9.39 10.82 9.57
C LEU A 163 -9.42 10.30 11.00
N GLU A 164 -10.27 10.90 11.82
CA GLU A 164 -10.53 10.42 13.17
C GLU A 164 -11.16 9.03 13.16
N ARG A 165 -11.21 8.42 14.32
CA ARG A 165 -11.73 7.07 14.50
C ARG A 165 -13.17 6.94 14.04
N GLN A 166 -13.40 6.18 12.98
CA GLN A 166 -14.70 5.93 12.35
C GLN A 166 -15.16 4.50 12.57
N LYS A 167 -16.47 4.29 12.68
CA LYS A 167 -17.07 2.96 12.75
C LYS A 167 -17.08 2.31 11.38
N LEU A 168 -16.84 1.00 11.35
CA LEU A 168 -17.05 0.16 10.18
C LEU A 168 -18.22 -0.80 10.43
N GLY A 169 -18.85 -1.26 9.36
CA GLY A 169 -19.86 -2.29 9.36
C GLY A 169 -19.39 -3.52 8.57
N MET A 170 -20.06 -4.63 8.78
CA MET A 170 -19.73 -5.87 8.07
C MET A 170 -20.15 -5.81 6.61
N ASN A 171 -19.29 -6.31 5.72
CA ASN A 171 -19.60 -6.52 4.29
C ASN A 171 -20.20 -5.26 3.61
N GLN A 172 -19.58 -4.10 3.85
CA GLN A 172 -20.07 -2.79 3.40
C GLN A 172 -18.95 -1.96 2.79
N ILE A 173 -19.34 -1.02 1.94
CA ILE A 173 -18.48 0.07 1.46
C ILE A 173 -18.79 1.31 2.29
N HIS A 174 -17.75 1.90 2.86
CA HIS A 174 -17.82 3.13 3.65
C HIS A 174 -17.14 4.24 2.87
N THR A 175 -17.77 5.39 2.79
CA THR A 175 -17.26 6.56 2.09
C THR A 175 -17.16 7.73 3.06
N PHE A 176 -16.01 8.39 3.05
CA PHE A 176 -15.70 9.57 3.84
C PHE A 176 -15.31 10.68 2.88
N ASP A 177 -16.08 11.76 2.92
CA ASP A 177 -15.89 12.90 2.04
C ASP A 177 -15.01 13.97 2.71
N LYS A 178 -14.70 15.02 1.98
CA LYS A 178 -13.84 16.14 2.42
C LYS A 178 -14.25 16.74 3.79
N LYS A 179 -15.54 16.70 4.16
CA LYS A 179 -16.02 17.18 5.46
C LYS A 179 -15.58 16.31 6.64
N ASP A 180 -15.26 15.04 6.38
CA ASP A 180 -14.84 14.06 7.38
C ASP A 180 -13.31 14.07 7.55
N ILE A 181 -12.59 14.65 6.59
CA ILE A 181 -11.13 14.76 6.54
C ILE A 181 -10.70 15.98 7.36
N ILE A 182 -9.87 15.77 8.38
CA ILE A 182 -9.47 16.82 9.30
C ILE A 182 -8.37 17.71 8.71
N HIS A 183 -7.34 17.10 8.17
CA HIS A 183 -6.20 17.76 7.56
C HIS A 183 -5.97 17.23 6.16
N ASN A 184 -6.16 18.10 5.17
CA ASN A 184 -5.94 17.76 3.76
C ASN A 184 -4.67 18.42 3.23
N GLU A 185 -3.60 18.34 4.01
CA GLU A 185 -2.27 18.72 3.57
C GLU A 185 -1.71 17.66 2.61
N THR A 186 -0.72 18.05 1.80
CA THR A 186 -0.03 17.12 0.92
C THR A 186 0.75 16.11 1.74
N PHE A 187 0.62 14.82 1.41
CA PHE A 187 1.30 13.73 2.11
C PHE A 187 1.88 12.71 1.11
N THR A 188 2.82 11.92 1.60
CA THR A 188 3.48 10.84 0.86
C THR A 188 3.25 9.47 1.51
N HIS A 189 2.86 9.45 2.78
CA HIS A 189 2.71 8.23 3.57
C HIS A 189 1.41 8.23 4.34
N VAL A 190 0.85 7.05 4.51
CA VAL A 190 -0.41 6.80 5.22
C VAL A 190 -0.20 5.69 6.24
N ARG A 191 -0.67 5.90 7.47
CA ARG A 191 -0.83 4.87 8.47
C ARG A 191 -2.33 4.60 8.64
N ILE A 192 -2.69 3.32 8.53
CA ILE A 192 -4.02 2.82 8.87
C ILE A 192 -3.94 2.10 10.21
N ASP A 193 -4.80 2.49 11.15
CA ASP A 193 -5.02 1.78 12.40
C ASP A 193 -6.41 1.14 12.39
N ILE A 194 -6.52 -0.16 12.66
CA ILE A 194 -7.78 -0.89 12.77
C ILE A 194 -7.96 -1.39 14.21
N TYR A 195 -9.19 -1.39 14.69
CA TYR A 195 -9.48 -1.64 16.10
C TYR A 195 -10.57 -2.69 16.32
N PRO A 196 -10.31 -3.74 17.14
CA PRO A 196 -9.01 -4.12 17.66
C PRO A 196 -8.15 -4.81 16.58
N ASP A 197 -8.79 -5.55 15.68
CA ASP A 197 -8.25 -6.42 14.62
C ASP A 197 -9.30 -6.58 13.54
N GLY A 198 -9.00 -7.35 12.49
CA GLY A 198 -9.97 -7.77 11.48
C GLY A 198 -9.47 -7.61 10.05
N GLY A 199 -10.42 -7.62 9.12
CA GLY A 199 -10.11 -7.57 7.70
C GLY A 199 -10.71 -6.37 6.96
N ILE A 200 -9.94 -5.85 6.03
CA ILE A 200 -10.32 -4.82 5.07
C ILE A 200 -10.06 -5.35 3.67
N ALA A 201 -11.05 -5.30 2.81
CA ALA A 201 -10.94 -5.76 1.43
C ALA A 201 -10.19 -4.75 0.55
N ARG A 202 -10.55 -3.45 0.64
CA ARG A 202 -9.91 -2.38 -0.14
C ARG A 202 -9.88 -1.07 0.65
N LEU A 203 -8.84 -0.29 0.36
CA LEU A 203 -8.72 1.10 0.78
C LEU A 203 -8.42 1.96 -0.44
N LYS A 204 -9.27 2.94 -0.74
CA LYS A 204 -9.09 3.82 -1.89
C LYS A 204 -9.05 5.28 -1.43
N PHE A 205 -8.10 6.03 -1.95
CA PHE A 205 -7.96 7.47 -1.74
C PHE A 205 -8.18 8.19 -3.06
N ILE A 206 -9.35 8.76 -3.23
CA ILE A 206 -9.71 9.51 -4.43
C ILE A 206 -9.23 10.95 -4.24
N GLY A 207 -8.32 11.38 -5.09
CA GLY A 207 -7.66 12.66 -4.98
C GLY A 207 -6.80 12.98 -6.20
N LYS A 208 -5.74 13.73 -5.98
CA LYS A 208 -4.78 14.13 -7.02
C LYS A 208 -3.36 14.11 -6.50
N PHE A 209 -2.42 13.82 -7.37
CA PHE A 209 -1.01 14.09 -7.12
C PHE A 209 -0.72 15.59 -7.22
N VAL A 210 0.29 16.05 -6.47
CA VAL A 210 0.68 17.47 -6.36
C VAL A 210 2.12 17.62 -6.83
#